data_e2d3d01ce356884018d0801b99862477
#
_entry.id   e2d3d01ce356884018d0801b99862477
#
_cell.length_a   1.000
_cell.length_b   1.000
_cell.length_c   1.000
_cell.angle_alpha   90.00
_cell.angle_beta   90.00
_cell.angle_gamma   90.00
#
_symmetry.space_group_name_H-M   'P 1'
#
loop_
_entity.id
_entity.type
_entity.pdbx_description
1 polymer ?
#
loop_
_entity_poly.entity_id
_entity_poly.type
_entity_poly.pdbx_seq_one_letter_code
_entity_poly.pdbx_strand_id
1 'polypeptide(L)'
;MKADELKDLILQELLRAPSLSRQKLLEIHPCRPASMLNAVNELKTAGLVVEPERSGAKTGRRSPALSLNPELGAFAGLELQPRRLVGILLDGAGTLLARAALDFPAGITAQAMPGKFRRILADLDQAAPAWRNRWHGIGFADPGLVDVEHQKSLRAHNVPGWVDVPVAEWLRELSGVQPVFLAPAPMTRAFAEYDARRAADPGSLCLIELDTGIGGAFVKHGKLLLGDSARGMELGHLVIRPGGPLCKCGNHGCLEAIAGEHGIRQRIADMIANKVTTELRVTDSLDDFIARVRGRDRAAQLLASEICEAIASAVTVVVTLLNPGAVVFSGRLSGLGNMLLDTVRRELNVNCFYGAIEHLRTEISQLDELAAAAGAALMTRCRELLPGKPLWF
;
A
#
# COMPACT_ATOMS: atom_id res chain seq x y z
N MET A 1 31.31 -13.54 5.16
CA MET A 1 30.40 -12.48 4.66
C MET A 1 31.26 -11.39 4.03
N LYS A 2 31.00 -11.02 2.79
CA LYS A 2 31.71 -9.94 2.10
C LYS A 2 31.31 -8.58 2.70
N ALA A 3 32.18 -7.56 2.60
CA ALA A 3 31.90 -6.24 3.21
C ALA A 3 30.63 -5.59 2.63
N ASP A 4 30.43 -5.67 1.32
CA ASP A 4 29.24 -5.10 0.66
C ASP A 4 27.95 -5.82 1.08
N GLU A 5 27.99 -7.14 1.23
CA GLU A 5 26.87 -7.93 1.73
C GLU A 5 26.45 -7.49 3.15
N LEU A 6 27.42 -7.19 4.02
CA LEU A 6 27.13 -6.71 5.37
C LEU A 6 26.48 -5.31 5.37
N LYS A 7 26.93 -4.41 4.49
CA LYS A 7 26.33 -3.07 4.31
C LYS A 7 24.88 -3.18 3.85
N ASP A 8 24.58 -4.03 2.87
CA ASP A 8 23.23 -4.28 2.39
C ASP A 8 22.32 -4.80 3.52
N LEU A 9 22.82 -5.74 4.34
CA LEU A 9 22.08 -6.26 5.49
C LEU A 9 21.78 -5.18 6.54
N ILE A 10 22.76 -4.32 6.84
CA ILE A 10 22.54 -3.19 7.76
C ILE A 10 21.45 -2.25 7.21
N LEU A 11 21.49 -1.89 5.93
CA LEU A 11 20.48 -1.03 5.31
C LEU A 11 19.11 -1.71 5.30
N GLN A 12 19.02 -3.02 5.02
CA GLN A 12 17.78 -3.77 5.09
C GLN A 12 17.16 -3.71 6.49
N GLU A 13 17.97 -3.89 7.54
CA GLU A 13 17.47 -3.83 8.91
C GLU A 13 17.04 -2.40 9.32
N LEU A 14 17.74 -1.36 8.86
CA LEU A 14 17.36 0.04 9.10
C LEU A 14 16.13 0.48 8.28
N LEU A 15 15.83 -0.20 7.17
CA LEU A 15 14.55 -0.05 6.46
C LEU A 15 13.39 -0.72 7.19
N ARG A 16 13.65 -1.78 7.98
CA ARG A 16 12.65 -2.52 8.76
C ARG A 16 12.43 -1.91 10.14
N ALA A 17 13.42 -1.23 10.70
CA ALA A 17 13.33 -0.62 12.03
C ALA A 17 13.82 0.84 11.98
N PRO A 18 13.13 1.79 12.66
CA PRO A 18 13.49 3.21 12.59
C PRO A 18 14.89 3.51 13.12
N SER A 19 15.38 2.68 14.04
CA SER A 19 16.75 2.75 14.54
C SER A 19 17.19 1.43 15.18
N LEU A 20 18.48 1.11 15.07
CA LEU A 20 19.08 -0.09 15.65
C LEU A 20 20.44 0.22 16.27
N SER A 21 20.73 -0.37 17.42
CA SER A 21 22.09 -0.32 17.99
C SER A 21 23.00 -1.29 17.23
N ARG A 22 24.34 -0.98 17.22
CA ARG A 22 25.34 -1.92 16.66
C ARG A 22 25.31 -3.28 17.35
N GLN A 23 25.01 -3.32 18.67
CA GLN A 23 24.86 -4.57 19.38
C GLN A 23 23.68 -5.38 18.83
N LYS A 24 22.52 -4.73 18.57
CA LYS A 24 21.36 -5.41 17.98
C LYS A 24 21.64 -5.92 16.58
N LEU A 25 22.38 -5.16 15.77
CA LEU A 25 22.81 -5.59 14.44
C LEU A 25 23.74 -6.82 14.51
N LEU A 26 24.65 -6.89 15.51
CA LEU A 26 25.49 -8.07 15.73
C LEU A 26 24.71 -9.29 16.22
N GLU A 27 23.62 -9.10 16.97
CA GLU A 27 22.71 -10.18 17.37
C GLU A 27 21.95 -10.76 16.17
N ILE A 28 21.48 -9.89 15.26
CA ILE A 28 20.74 -10.29 14.05
C ILE A 28 21.68 -10.91 13.00
N HIS A 29 22.85 -10.28 12.79
CA HIS A 29 23.85 -10.69 11.81
C HIS A 29 25.22 -10.94 12.48
N PRO A 30 25.43 -12.14 13.05
CA PRO A 30 26.68 -12.45 13.75
C PRO A 30 27.90 -12.31 12.84
N CYS A 31 28.81 -11.41 13.19
CA CYS A 31 30.08 -11.20 12.51
C CYS A 31 31.12 -10.68 13.51
N ARG A 32 32.38 -10.50 13.04
CA ARG A 32 33.39 -9.89 13.87
C ARG A 32 33.02 -8.43 14.18
N PRO A 33 33.09 -7.96 15.45
CA PRO A 33 32.75 -6.57 15.83
C PRO A 33 33.47 -5.51 15.00
N ALA A 34 34.74 -5.75 14.63
CA ALA A 34 35.51 -4.85 13.76
C ALA A 34 34.87 -4.75 12.34
N SER A 35 34.39 -5.87 11.78
CA SER A 35 33.72 -5.85 10.46
C SER A 35 32.41 -5.04 10.50
N MET A 36 31.61 -5.20 11.56
CA MET A 36 30.40 -4.39 11.77
C MET A 36 30.74 -2.90 11.89
N LEU A 37 31.77 -2.57 12.70
CA LEU A 37 32.21 -1.19 12.87
C LEU A 37 32.64 -0.56 11.54
N ASN A 38 33.44 -1.29 10.75
CA ASN A 38 33.93 -0.80 9.45
C ASN A 38 32.76 -0.58 8.48
N ALA A 39 31.84 -1.54 8.36
CA ALA A 39 30.67 -1.41 7.49
C ALA A 39 29.79 -0.20 7.88
N VAL A 40 29.54 0.01 9.18
CA VAL A 40 28.81 1.18 9.68
C VAL A 40 29.56 2.48 9.36
N ASN A 41 30.88 2.53 9.55
CA ASN A 41 31.68 3.73 9.24
C ASN A 41 31.66 4.04 7.73
N GLU A 42 31.72 3.02 6.86
CA GLU A 42 31.60 3.20 5.42
C GLU A 42 30.24 3.77 5.05
N LEU A 43 29.15 3.24 5.61
CA LEU A 43 27.79 3.74 5.39
C LEU A 43 27.61 5.18 5.91
N LYS A 44 28.22 5.54 7.03
CA LYS A 44 28.24 6.92 7.54
C LYS A 44 29.02 7.85 6.63
N THR A 45 30.18 7.43 6.15
CA THR A 45 31.02 8.21 5.22
C THR A 45 30.29 8.41 3.88
N ALA A 46 29.53 7.41 3.43
CA ALA A 46 28.66 7.51 2.25
C ALA A 46 27.40 8.37 2.49
N GLY A 47 27.17 8.85 3.71
CA GLY A 47 26.01 9.67 4.06
C GLY A 47 24.68 8.90 4.11
N LEU A 48 24.70 7.56 4.08
CA LEU A 48 23.48 6.73 4.06
C LEU A 48 22.89 6.55 5.46
N VAL A 49 23.74 6.54 6.49
CA VAL A 49 23.37 6.26 7.88
C VAL A 49 23.93 7.34 8.81
N VAL A 50 23.17 7.68 9.83
CA VAL A 50 23.58 8.61 10.89
C VAL A 50 23.44 7.99 12.27
N GLU A 51 24.18 8.53 13.22
CA GLU A 51 23.97 8.32 14.65
C GLU A 51 23.36 9.61 15.21
N PRO A 52 22.04 9.67 15.45
CA PRO A 52 21.41 10.87 16.00
C PRO A 52 22.05 11.27 17.32
N GLU A 53 22.29 12.57 17.50
CA GLU A 53 22.75 13.12 18.75
C GLU A 53 21.75 12.84 19.88
N ARG A 54 22.23 12.50 21.06
CA ARG A 54 21.40 12.22 22.22
C ARG A 54 20.73 13.50 22.72
N SER A 55 19.42 13.61 22.56
CA SER A 55 18.65 14.56 23.35
C SER A 55 18.43 13.99 24.77
N GLY A 56 19.09 14.55 25.77
CA GLY A 56 18.82 14.33 27.18
C GLY A 56 19.63 13.21 27.85
N ALA A 57 20.54 13.64 28.72
CA ALA A 57 21.39 12.79 29.53
C ALA A 57 20.63 11.92 30.52
N LYS A 58 20.74 10.58 30.37
CA LYS A 58 20.85 9.68 31.52
C LYS A 58 22.09 8.82 31.27
N THR A 59 23.04 8.95 32.18
CA THR A 59 24.28 8.21 32.27
C THR A 59 24.03 6.71 32.25
N GLY A 60 24.33 6.08 31.12
CA GLY A 60 24.34 4.65 30.93
C GLY A 60 24.96 4.31 29.58
N ARG A 61 25.90 3.35 29.55
CA ARG A 61 26.68 2.91 28.39
C ARG A 61 25.82 2.16 27.36
N ARG A 62 24.77 2.83 26.80
CA ARG A 62 24.05 2.27 25.66
C ARG A 62 24.73 2.66 24.36
N SER A 63 24.96 1.67 23.49
CA SER A 63 25.50 1.91 22.14
C SER A 63 24.61 2.91 21.38
N PRO A 64 25.19 3.89 20.66
CA PRO A 64 24.40 4.81 19.84
C PRO A 64 23.48 4.03 18.88
N ALA A 65 22.27 4.52 18.72
CA ALA A 65 21.36 3.97 17.72
C ALA A 65 21.74 4.50 16.34
N LEU A 66 21.73 3.64 15.33
CA LEU A 66 21.90 3.97 13.92
C LEU A 66 20.52 4.17 13.29
N SER A 67 20.37 5.14 12.42
CA SER A 67 19.19 5.35 11.59
C SER A 67 19.59 5.71 10.15
N LEU A 68 18.67 5.59 9.21
CA LEU A 68 18.85 6.14 7.87
C LEU A 68 19.02 7.65 7.97
N ASN A 69 19.84 8.22 7.08
CA ASN A 69 20.09 9.66 7.08
C ASN A 69 18.90 10.43 6.49
N PRO A 70 18.20 11.30 7.26
CA PRO A 70 17.12 12.13 6.73
C PRO A 70 17.58 13.02 5.58
N GLU A 71 18.83 13.54 5.66
CA GLU A 71 19.40 14.46 4.68
C GLU A 71 19.91 13.76 3.40
N LEU A 72 19.74 12.44 3.27
CA LEU A 72 20.14 11.69 2.07
C LEU A 72 19.54 12.28 0.80
N GLY A 73 18.29 12.72 0.86
CA GLY A 73 17.53 13.28 -0.25
C GLY A 73 16.03 13.11 -0.01
N ALA A 74 15.23 13.57 -0.94
CA ALA A 74 13.78 13.44 -0.88
C ALA A 74 13.26 12.45 -1.93
N PHE A 75 12.20 11.73 -1.58
CA PHE A 75 11.52 10.75 -2.42
C PHE A 75 10.06 11.17 -2.59
N ALA A 76 9.67 11.47 -3.84
CA ALA A 76 8.28 11.79 -4.14
C ALA A 76 7.47 10.52 -4.34
N GLY A 77 6.23 10.53 -3.89
CA GLY A 77 5.24 9.50 -4.18
C GLY A 77 3.97 10.12 -4.72
N LEU A 78 3.46 9.58 -5.81
CA LEU A 78 2.22 10.02 -6.45
C LEU A 78 1.23 8.87 -6.51
N GLU A 79 -0.07 9.19 -6.39
CA GLU A 79 -1.16 8.22 -6.61
C GLU A 79 -2.24 8.85 -7.49
N LEU A 80 -2.65 8.13 -8.52
CA LEU A 80 -3.80 8.51 -9.32
C LEU A 80 -5.06 7.82 -8.80
N GLN A 81 -5.92 8.59 -8.20
CA GLN A 81 -7.26 8.20 -7.75
C GLN A 81 -8.33 8.57 -8.80
N PRO A 82 -9.57 8.04 -8.73
CA PRO A 82 -10.59 8.26 -9.77
C PRO A 82 -10.92 9.71 -10.09
N ARG A 83 -10.74 10.63 -9.13
CA ARG A 83 -11.08 12.07 -9.27
C ARG A 83 -10.02 13.00 -8.68
N ARG A 84 -8.83 12.48 -8.40
CA ARG A 84 -7.78 13.20 -7.70
C ARG A 84 -6.41 12.62 -8.02
N LEU A 85 -5.42 13.47 -8.15
CA LEU A 85 -4.01 13.10 -8.10
C LEU A 85 -3.47 13.58 -6.76
N VAL A 86 -2.93 12.68 -5.97
CA VAL A 86 -2.28 13.03 -4.70
C VAL A 86 -0.79 12.81 -4.79
N GLY A 87 -0.04 13.59 -4.03
CA GLY A 87 1.41 13.51 -3.98
C GLY A 87 1.95 13.82 -2.60
N ILE A 88 3.05 13.18 -2.27
CA ILE A 88 3.82 13.44 -1.05
C ILE A 88 5.30 13.51 -1.35
N LEU A 89 6.04 14.11 -0.45
CA LEU A 89 7.49 14.11 -0.44
C LEU A 89 7.96 13.60 0.93
N LEU A 90 8.83 12.59 0.95
CA LEU A 90 9.44 12.01 2.14
C LEU A 90 10.94 12.28 2.13
N ASP A 91 11.56 12.44 3.31
CA ASP A 91 13.02 12.47 3.46
C ASP A 91 13.65 11.06 3.40
N GLY A 92 14.98 10.97 3.50
CA GLY A 92 15.73 9.72 3.49
C GLY A 92 15.35 8.75 4.62
N ALA A 93 14.88 9.26 5.75
CA ALA A 93 14.38 8.44 6.86
C ALA A 93 12.91 8.01 6.69
N GLY A 94 12.17 8.60 5.74
CA GLY A 94 10.77 8.35 5.47
C GLY A 94 9.82 9.30 6.21
N THR A 95 10.31 10.44 6.68
CA THR A 95 9.50 11.47 7.34
C THR A 95 8.81 12.34 6.29
N LEU A 96 7.56 12.69 6.52
CA LEU A 96 6.77 13.53 5.61
C LEU A 96 7.31 14.97 5.60
N LEU A 97 7.70 15.45 4.42
CA LEU A 97 8.17 16.82 4.16
C LEU A 97 7.09 17.72 3.57
N ALA A 98 6.32 17.18 2.62
CA ALA A 98 5.26 17.91 1.93
C ALA A 98 4.16 16.98 1.45
N ARG A 99 2.99 17.54 1.21
CA ARG A 99 1.86 16.91 0.55
C ARG A 99 1.16 17.88 -0.39
N ALA A 100 0.62 17.35 -1.49
CA ALA A 100 -0.17 18.08 -2.45
C ALA A 100 -1.31 17.21 -2.97
N ALA A 101 -2.39 17.86 -3.42
CA ALA A 101 -3.51 17.17 -4.03
C ALA A 101 -4.13 18.05 -5.12
N LEU A 102 -4.57 17.41 -6.20
CA LEU A 102 -5.16 18.08 -7.34
C LEU A 102 -6.44 17.34 -7.75
N ASP A 103 -7.58 17.96 -7.46
CA ASP A 103 -8.89 17.42 -7.83
C ASP A 103 -9.21 17.69 -9.31
N PHE A 104 -9.97 16.81 -9.93
CA PHE A 104 -10.46 16.94 -11.30
C PHE A 104 -11.80 16.20 -11.50
N PRO A 105 -12.58 16.57 -12.55
CA PRO A 105 -13.83 15.89 -12.86
C PRO A 105 -13.61 14.41 -13.17
N ALA A 106 -14.65 13.59 -12.95
CA ALA A 106 -14.66 12.21 -13.42
C ALA A 106 -14.47 12.15 -14.95
N GLY A 107 -13.83 11.07 -15.42
CA GLY A 107 -13.60 10.88 -16.86
C GLY A 107 -12.38 11.61 -17.42
N ILE A 108 -11.44 12.04 -16.56
CA ILE A 108 -10.13 12.52 -17.03
C ILE A 108 -9.47 11.47 -17.90
N THR A 109 -8.89 11.90 -19.03
CA THR A 109 -8.21 10.99 -19.96
C THR A 109 -6.70 10.92 -19.67
N ALA A 110 -6.06 9.84 -20.17
CA ALA A 110 -4.61 9.69 -20.05
C ALA A 110 -3.85 10.89 -20.68
N GLN A 111 -4.34 11.45 -21.81
CA GLN A 111 -3.71 12.58 -22.46
C GLN A 111 -3.66 13.87 -21.62
N ALA A 112 -4.56 14.03 -20.68
CA ALA A 112 -4.58 15.19 -19.79
C ALA A 112 -3.59 15.07 -18.61
N MET A 113 -3.03 13.89 -18.36
CA MET A 113 -2.21 13.61 -17.19
C MET A 113 -0.85 14.32 -17.14
N PRO A 114 -0.10 14.51 -18.23
CA PRO A 114 1.18 15.23 -18.16
C PRO A 114 1.06 16.63 -17.55
N GLY A 115 -0.03 17.36 -17.88
CA GLY A 115 -0.30 18.67 -17.27
C GLY A 115 -0.60 18.59 -15.77
N LYS A 116 -1.26 17.52 -15.32
CA LYS A 116 -1.55 17.26 -13.89
C LYS A 116 -0.28 16.88 -13.13
N PHE A 117 0.55 16.02 -13.71
CA PHE A 117 1.85 15.66 -13.13
C PHE A 117 2.74 16.91 -12.98
N ARG A 118 2.87 17.73 -14.03
CA ARG A 118 3.64 18.98 -13.93
C ARG A 118 3.16 19.86 -12.75
N ARG A 119 1.86 20.00 -12.61
CA ARG A 119 1.29 20.83 -11.55
C ARG A 119 1.57 20.28 -10.16
N ILE A 120 1.31 18.99 -9.90
CA ILE A 120 1.52 18.41 -8.57
C ILE A 120 2.99 18.36 -8.16
N LEU A 121 3.90 18.12 -9.12
CA LEU A 121 5.35 18.17 -8.88
C LEU A 121 5.78 19.60 -8.47
N ALA A 122 5.24 20.63 -9.14
CA ALA A 122 5.51 22.02 -8.79
C ALA A 122 4.93 22.39 -7.41
N ASP A 123 3.73 21.91 -7.09
CA ASP A 123 3.10 22.16 -5.79
C ASP A 123 3.90 21.51 -4.63
N LEU A 124 4.41 20.30 -4.83
CA LEU A 124 5.31 19.63 -3.86
C LEU A 124 6.63 20.39 -3.69
N ASP A 125 7.24 20.82 -4.79
CA ASP A 125 8.49 21.60 -4.77
C ASP A 125 8.33 22.95 -4.07
N GLN A 126 7.18 23.60 -4.27
CA GLN A 126 6.83 24.84 -3.59
C GLN A 126 6.55 24.62 -2.09
N ALA A 127 5.96 23.50 -1.71
CA ALA A 127 5.64 23.17 -0.31
C ALA A 127 6.90 22.80 0.51
N ALA A 128 7.96 22.32 -0.14
CA ALA A 128 9.21 21.95 0.50
C ALA A 128 10.45 22.57 -0.19
N PRO A 129 10.60 23.91 -0.18
CA PRO A 129 11.62 24.63 -0.96
C PRO A 129 13.05 24.27 -0.56
N ALA A 130 13.29 23.84 0.68
CA ALA A 130 14.61 23.40 1.15
C ALA A 130 15.06 22.09 0.46
N TRP A 131 14.14 21.36 -0.14
CA TRP A 131 14.38 20.07 -0.81
C TRP A 131 14.39 20.19 -2.33
N ARG A 132 14.22 21.38 -2.88
CA ARG A 132 14.35 21.66 -4.31
C ARG A 132 15.68 21.16 -4.84
N ASN A 133 15.68 20.46 -5.97
CA ASN A 133 16.87 19.83 -6.59
C ASN A 133 17.55 18.74 -5.75
N ARG A 134 16.89 18.22 -4.71
CA ARG A 134 17.39 17.14 -3.86
C ARG A 134 16.48 15.90 -3.91
N TRP A 135 15.67 15.78 -4.94
CA TRP A 135 14.83 14.61 -5.15
C TRP A 135 15.65 13.46 -5.74
N HIS A 136 15.61 12.31 -5.09
CA HIS A 136 16.37 11.12 -5.41
C HIS A 136 15.52 10.01 -6.05
N GLY A 137 14.24 10.26 -6.29
CA GLY A 137 13.37 9.34 -7.00
C GLY A 137 11.90 9.70 -6.89
N ILE A 138 11.10 9.15 -7.81
CA ILE A 138 9.65 9.32 -7.86
C ILE A 138 9.00 7.95 -7.94
N GLY A 139 8.12 7.64 -6.98
CA GLY A 139 7.23 6.49 -7.02
C GLY A 139 5.85 6.87 -7.54
N PHE A 140 5.23 6.00 -8.32
CA PHE A 140 3.87 6.17 -8.79
C PHE A 140 3.03 4.95 -8.44
N ALA A 141 1.98 5.16 -7.63
CA ALA A 141 0.94 4.21 -7.36
C ALA A 141 -0.07 4.23 -8.50
N ASP A 142 0.00 3.22 -9.33
CA ASP A 142 -0.79 3.11 -10.54
C ASP A 142 -2.21 2.57 -10.22
N PRO A 143 -3.25 3.15 -10.81
CA PRO A 143 -4.63 2.72 -10.58
C PRO A 143 -5.01 1.40 -11.26
N GLY A 144 -4.08 0.76 -11.96
CA GLY A 144 -4.36 -0.43 -12.76
C GLY A 144 -3.23 -1.45 -12.79
N LEU A 145 -3.11 -2.12 -13.92
CA LEU A 145 -2.11 -3.16 -14.16
C LEU A 145 -0.77 -2.54 -14.55
N VAL A 146 0.30 -2.98 -13.92
CA VAL A 146 1.67 -2.53 -14.17
C VAL A 146 2.55 -3.71 -14.53
N ASP A 147 3.36 -3.54 -15.57
CA ASP A 147 4.55 -4.34 -15.77
C ASP A 147 5.64 -3.78 -14.85
N VAL A 148 5.80 -4.40 -13.68
CA VAL A 148 6.72 -3.92 -12.64
C VAL A 148 8.18 -4.16 -13.03
N GLU A 149 8.46 -5.13 -13.88
CA GLU A 149 9.81 -5.41 -14.39
C GLU A 149 10.27 -4.33 -15.37
N HIS A 150 9.42 -4.01 -16.36
CA HIS A 150 9.73 -3.01 -17.40
C HIS A 150 9.23 -1.59 -17.03
N GLN A 151 8.62 -1.42 -15.83
CA GLN A 151 8.14 -0.13 -15.33
C GLN A 151 7.12 0.55 -16.26
N LYS A 152 6.13 -0.23 -16.73
CA LYS A 152 5.15 0.19 -17.74
C LYS A 152 3.74 0.11 -17.17
N SER A 153 2.97 1.18 -17.28
CA SER A 153 1.54 1.17 -16.98
C SER A 153 0.77 0.56 -18.14
N LEU A 154 0.18 -0.62 -17.94
CA LEU A 154 -0.44 -1.39 -19.01
C LEU A 154 -1.90 -0.98 -19.23
N ARG A 155 -2.71 -0.96 -18.19
CA ARG A 155 -4.14 -0.66 -18.30
C ARG A 155 -4.76 -0.28 -16.96
N ALA A 156 -5.60 0.78 -16.95
CA ALA A 156 -6.49 1.09 -15.84
C ALA A 156 -7.92 1.24 -16.35
N HIS A 157 -8.84 0.40 -15.86
CA HIS A 157 -10.23 0.39 -16.33
C HIS A 157 -11.06 1.59 -15.86
N ASN A 158 -10.62 2.26 -14.82
CA ASN A 158 -11.27 3.42 -14.22
C ASN A 158 -10.82 4.76 -14.80
N VAL A 159 -9.85 4.76 -15.73
CA VAL A 159 -9.34 5.97 -16.43
C VAL A 159 -9.49 5.80 -17.93
N PRO A 160 -10.32 6.61 -18.61
CA PRO A 160 -10.52 6.53 -20.05
C PRO A 160 -9.20 6.71 -20.83
N GLY A 161 -8.96 5.81 -21.80
CA GLY A 161 -7.74 5.84 -22.62
C GLY A 161 -6.45 5.45 -21.90
N TRP A 162 -6.53 4.87 -20.71
CA TRP A 162 -5.36 4.40 -20.00
C TRP A 162 -4.95 3.00 -20.45
N VAL A 163 -4.22 2.96 -21.55
CA VAL A 163 -3.68 1.72 -22.14
C VAL A 163 -2.25 2.03 -22.62
N ASP A 164 -1.28 1.24 -22.16
CA ASP A 164 0.14 1.39 -22.47
C ASP A 164 0.67 2.82 -22.25
N VAL A 165 0.32 3.40 -21.09
CA VAL A 165 0.62 4.81 -20.79
C VAL A 165 2.07 4.94 -20.31
N PRO A 166 2.89 5.83 -20.91
CA PRO A 166 4.31 5.99 -20.58
C PRO A 166 4.52 6.90 -19.36
N VAL A 167 3.91 6.54 -18.21
CA VAL A 167 3.92 7.37 -17.00
C VAL A 167 5.34 7.63 -16.51
N ALA A 168 6.21 6.60 -16.53
CA ALA A 168 7.59 6.75 -16.08
C ALA A 168 8.39 7.74 -16.97
N GLU A 169 8.14 7.74 -18.27
CA GLU A 169 8.76 8.67 -19.20
C GLU A 169 8.29 10.09 -18.93
N TRP A 170 6.97 10.28 -18.81
CA TRP A 170 6.40 11.60 -18.50
C TRP A 170 6.94 12.19 -17.20
N LEU A 171 7.02 11.38 -16.14
CA LEU A 171 7.53 11.84 -14.86
C LEU A 171 9.02 12.18 -14.92
N ARG A 172 9.84 11.38 -15.65
CA ARG A 172 11.25 11.69 -15.91
C ARG A 172 11.45 12.98 -16.67
N GLU A 173 10.72 13.16 -17.78
CA GLU A 173 10.81 14.37 -18.61
C GLU A 173 10.38 15.64 -17.87
N LEU A 174 9.32 15.53 -17.05
CA LEU A 174 8.78 16.68 -16.32
C LEU A 174 9.62 17.11 -15.11
N SER A 175 10.29 16.18 -14.46
CA SER A 175 11.02 16.43 -13.21
C SER A 175 12.55 16.44 -13.38
N GLY A 176 13.08 15.73 -14.38
CA GLY A 176 14.51 15.42 -14.46
C GLY A 176 14.99 14.41 -13.43
N VAL A 177 14.12 13.84 -12.59
CA VAL A 177 14.46 12.96 -11.47
C VAL A 177 14.47 11.49 -11.90
N GLN A 178 15.46 10.75 -11.39
CA GLN A 178 15.56 9.29 -11.53
C GLN A 178 16.00 8.67 -10.20
N PRO A 179 15.62 7.39 -9.91
CA PRO A 179 14.71 6.54 -10.71
C PRO A 179 13.25 6.98 -10.63
N VAL A 180 12.45 6.57 -11.61
CA VAL A 180 10.99 6.58 -11.53
C VAL A 180 10.52 5.14 -11.39
N PHE A 181 9.71 4.85 -10.37
CA PHE A 181 9.25 3.51 -10.05
C PHE A 181 7.71 3.43 -10.03
N LEU A 182 7.15 2.44 -10.75
CA LEU A 182 5.71 2.20 -10.83
C LEU A 182 5.36 0.88 -10.13
N ALA A 183 4.25 0.90 -9.37
CA ALA A 183 3.64 -0.31 -8.84
C ALA A 183 2.11 -0.12 -8.71
N PRO A 184 1.30 -1.18 -8.72
CA PRO A 184 -0.13 -1.10 -8.45
C PRO A 184 -0.43 -0.46 -7.09
N ALA A 185 -1.47 0.38 -7.02
CA ALA A 185 -1.85 1.10 -5.81
C ALA A 185 -2.07 0.20 -4.58
N PRO A 186 -2.73 -0.98 -4.67
CA PRO A 186 -2.84 -1.89 -3.53
C PRO A 186 -1.47 -2.36 -2.99
N MET A 187 -0.48 -2.57 -3.86
CA MET A 187 0.86 -2.99 -3.44
C MET A 187 1.61 -1.88 -2.72
N THR A 188 1.54 -0.66 -3.25
CA THR A 188 2.17 0.50 -2.60
C THR A 188 1.51 0.80 -1.25
N ARG A 189 0.18 0.72 -1.17
CA ARG A 189 -0.57 0.88 0.08
C ARG A 189 -0.18 -0.19 1.11
N ALA A 190 -0.08 -1.46 0.70
CA ALA A 190 0.36 -2.54 1.59
C ALA A 190 1.78 -2.33 2.11
N PHE A 191 2.66 -1.79 1.27
CA PHE A 191 4.01 -1.46 1.68
C PHE A 191 4.04 -0.33 2.73
N ALA A 192 3.21 0.71 2.57
CA ALA A 192 3.04 1.77 3.56
C ALA A 192 2.48 1.23 4.88
N GLU A 193 1.48 0.33 4.82
CA GLU A 193 0.92 -0.34 6.01
C GLU A 193 1.97 -1.16 6.75
N TYR A 194 2.82 -1.87 6.02
CA TYR A 194 3.93 -2.62 6.59
C TYR A 194 4.96 -1.69 7.22
N ASP A 195 5.39 -0.63 6.52
CA ASP A 195 6.35 0.35 7.02
C ASP A 195 5.85 1.06 8.29
N ALA A 196 4.58 1.44 8.36
CA ALA A 196 3.98 2.06 9.54
C ALA A 196 4.02 1.15 10.79
N ARG A 197 4.06 -0.17 10.60
CA ARG A 197 4.12 -1.19 11.66
C ARG A 197 5.52 -1.76 11.89
N ARG A 198 6.52 -1.30 11.15
CA ARG A 198 7.88 -1.86 11.17
C ARG A 198 8.52 -1.93 12.57
N ALA A 199 8.18 -0.98 13.46
CA ALA A 199 8.69 -0.98 14.83
C ALA A 199 8.18 -2.16 15.68
N ALA A 200 7.02 -2.74 15.33
CA ALA A 200 6.42 -3.89 15.99
C ALA A 200 6.76 -5.22 15.29
N ASP A 201 7.56 -5.19 14.23
CA ASP A 201 7.91 -6.32 13.36
C ASP A 201 6.69 -7.21 13.03
N PRO A 202 5.83 -6.77 12.11
CA PRO A 202 4.59 -7.49 11.81
C PRO A 202 4.82 -8.88 11.17
N GLY A 203 6.07 -9.22 10.82
CA GLY A 203 6.45 -10.43 10.09
C GLY A 203 5.85 -10.43 8.68
N SER A 204 4.53 -10.61 8.58
CA SER A 204 3.79 -10.53 7.32
C SER A 204 2.43 -9.85 7.47
N LEU A 205 1.97 -9.21 6.40
CA LEU A 205 0.73 -8.45 6.34
C LEU A 205 0.03 -8.72 5.01
N CYS A 206 -1.26 -9.00 5.06
CA CYS A 206 -2.14 -8.96 3.88
C CYS A 206 -3.00 -7.71 3.96
N LEU A 207 -2.87 -6.81 3.00
CA LEU A 207 -3.81 -5.71 2.79
C LEU A 207 -4.95 -6.18 1.88
N ILE A 208 -6.17 -5.79 2.24
CA ILE A 208 -7.36 -5.93 1.39
C ILE A 208 -7.97 -4.54 1.26
N GLU A 209 -7.89 -3.99 0.06
CA GLU A 209 -8.47 -2.69 -0.28
C GLU A 209 -9.90 -2.89 -0.78
N LEU A 210 -10.85 -2.30 -0.06
CA LEU A 210 -12.30 -2.43 -0.26
C LEU A 210 -12.86 -1.07 -0.70
N ASP A 211 -12.90 -0.83 -2.01
CA ASP A 211 -13.32 0.46 -2.56
C ASP A 211 -14.15 0.26 -3.85
N THR A 212 -13.97 1.11 -4.87
CA THR A 212 -14.62 0.98 -6.20
C THR A 212 -14.41 -0.42 -6.79
N GLY A 213 -13.18 -0.94 -6.67
CA GLY A 213 -12.82 -2.33 -6.88
C GLY A 213 -12.31 -2.97 -5.59
N ILE A 214 -11.91 -4.23 -5.67
CA ILE A 214 -11.30 -4.95 -4.57
C ILE A 214 -9.90 -5.39 -4.98
N GLY A 215 -8.91 -4.85 -4.27
CA GLY A 215 -7.51 -5.18 -4.44
C GLY A 215 -6.94 -5.94 -3.25
N GLY A 216 -5.85 -6.65 -3.48
CA GLY A 216 -5.11 -7.30 -2.42
C GLY A 216 -3.60 -7.17 -2.62
N ALA A 217 -2.86 -7.18 -1.53
CA ALA A 217 -1.41 -7.29 -1.58
C ALA A 217 -0.89 -7.97 -0.31
N PHE A 218 0.18 -8.75 -0.47
CA PHE A 218 0.82 -9.44 0.64
C PHE A 218 2.27 -9.01 0.76
N VAL A 219 2.65 -8.58 1.97
CA VAL A 219 4.02 -8.19 2.31
C VAL A 219 4.56 -9.14 3.36
N LYS A 220 5.77 -9.65 3.18
CA LYS A 220 6.48 -10.45 4.17
C LYS A 220 7.92 -9.97 4.29
N HIS A 221 8.32 -9.59 5.51
CA HIS A 221 9.65 -9.06 5.78
C HIS A 221 10.10 -7.95 4.82
N GLY A 222 9.17 -7.02 4.51
CA GLY A 222 9.40 -5.89 3.60
C GLY A 222 9.45 -6.25 2.12
N LYS A 223 9.06 -7.46 1.73
CA LYS A 223 8.95 -7.90 0.33
C LYS A 223 7.51 -8.19 -0.04
N LEU A 224 7.13 -7.80 -1.25
CA LEU A 224 5.80 -8.05 -1.82
C LEU A 224 5.73 -9.41 -2.50
N LEU A 225 4.60 -10.10 -2.36
CA LEU A 225 4.26 -11.26 -3.19
C LEU A 225 3.75 -10.78 -4.54
N LEU A 226 4.58 -10.95 -5.57
CA LEU A 226 4.26 -10.48 -6.92
C LEU A 226 3.69 -11.57 -7.80
N GLY A 227 4.13 -12.82 -7.60
CA GLY A 227 3.90 -13.93 -8.52
C GLY A 227 4.74 -13.79 -9.79
N ASP A 228 4.76 -14.83 -10.59
CA ASP A 228 5.64 -14.95 -11.76
C ASP A 228 5.38 -13.91 -12.85
N SER A 229 4.12 -13.55 -13.05
CA SER A 229 3.68 -12.54 -14.04
C SER A 229 3.31 -11.18 -13.43
N ALA A 230 3.74 -10.92 -12.21
CA ALA A 230 3.40 -9.70 -11.45
C ALA A 230 1.87 -9.46 -11.28
N ARG A 231 1.08 -10.54 -11.25
CA ARG A 231 -0.38 -10.53 -11.08
C ARG A 231 -0.84 -11.35 -9.88
N GLY A 232 0.03 -11.52 -8.90
CA GLY A 232 -0.34 -12.14 -7.64
C GLY A 232 -1.32 -11.25 -6.85
N MET A 233 -2.11 -11.88 -5.98
CA MET A 233 -3.04 -11.19 -5.09
C MET A 233 -4.21 -10.45 -5.76
N GLU A 234 -4.62 -10.85 -6.97
CA GLU A 234 -5.83 -10.34 -7.63
C GLU A 234 -7.10 -10.86 -6.91
N LEU A 235 -7.21 -10.48 -5.63
CA LEU A 235 -8.18 -11.01 -4.68
C LEU A 235 -9.64 -10.71 -5.10
N GLY A 236 -9.85 -9.55 -5.74
CA GLY A 236 -11.16 -9.16 -6.26
C GLY A 236 -11.72 -10.13 -7.30
N HIS A 237 -10.85 -10.90 -7.98
CA HIS A 237 -11.24 -11.87 -8.99
C HIS A 237 -11.31 -13.32 -8.48
N LEU A 238 -11.12 -13.52 -7.17
CA LEU A 238 -11.41 -14.81 -6.55
C LEU A 238 -12.91 -15.13 -6.66
N VAL A 239 -13.24 -16.28 -7.23
CA VAL A 239 -14.65 -16.73 -7.38
C VAL A 239 -15.16 -17.22 -6.03
N ILE A 240 -15.98 -16.39 -5.38
CA ILE A 240 -16.57 -16.67 -4.05
C ILE A 240 -17.92 -17.36 -4.20
N ARG A 241 -18.67 -17.01 -5.25
CA ARG A 241 -20.01 -17.58 -5.51
C ARG A 241 -20.09 -18.09 -6.94
N PRO A 242 -19.76 -19.37 -7.20
CA PRO A 242 -19.91 -19.95 -8.54
C PRO A 242 -21.30 -19.71 -9.14
N GLY A 243 -21.36 -19.27 -10.41
CA GLY A 243 -22.62 -18.89 -11.06
C GLY A 243 -23.24 -17.57 -10.57
N GLY A 244 -22.54 -16.81 -9.73
CA GLY A 244 -22.98 -15.50 -9.23
C GLY A 244 -22.93 -14.40 -10.28
N PRO A 245 -22.94 -13.11 -9.87
CA PRO A 245 -22.95 -11.96 -10.78
C PRO A 245 -21.79 -11.97 -11.78
N LEU A 246 -22.03 -11.44 -12.99
CA LEU A 246 -20.99 -11.27 -14.01
C LEU A 246 -19.97 -10.22 -13.54
N CYS A 247 -18.71 -10.58 -13.57
CA CYS A 247 -17.59 -9.68 -13.29
C CYS A 247 -17.08 -9.00 -14.58
N LYS A 248 -16.53 -7.81 -14.46
CA LYS A 248 -15.86 -7.11 -15.58
C LYS A 248 -14.70 -7.89 -16.21
N CYS A 249 -14.10 -8.84 -15.46
CA CYS A 249 -13.07 -9.73 -15.98
C CYS A 249 -13.60 -10.85 -16.89
N GLY A 250 -14.93 -11.01 -17.02
CA GLY A 250 -15.59 -12.05 -17.80
C GLY A 250 -16.00 -13.28 -17.00
N ASN A 251 -15.55 -13.46 -15.76
CA ASN A 251 -15.95 -14.55 -14.88
C ASN A 251 -17.26 -14.23 -14.14
N HIS A 252 -17.88 -15.24 -13.57
CA HIS A 252 -19.05 -15.13 -12.72
C HIS A 252 -18.71 -15.37 -11.24
N GLY A 253 -19.29 -14.53 -10.34
CA GLY A 253 -19.19 -14.71 -8.89
C GLY A 253 -17.87 -14.31 -8.24
N CYS A 254 -17.07 -13.48 -8.92
CA CYS A 254 -15.89 -12.86 -8.33
C CYS A 254 -16.27 -12.02 -7.11
N LEU A 255 -15.38 -11.93 -6.13
CA LEU A 255 -15.53 -11.08 -4.95
C LEU A 255 -15.89 -9.63 -5.33
N GLU A 256 -15.21 -9.03 -6.29
CA GLU A 256 -15.47 -7.66 -6.76
C GLU A 256 -16.85 -7.50 -7.38
N ALA A 257 -17.37 -8.52 -8.09
CA ALA A 257 -18.71 -8.49 -8.63
C ALA A 257 -19.81 -8.55 -7.55
N ILE A 258 -19.46 -9.00 -6.34
CA ILE A 258 -20.37 -9.08 -5.19
C ILE A 258 -20.22 -7.86 -4.28
N ALA A 259 -18.98 -7.52 -3.91
CA ALA A 259 -18.66 -6.56 -2.86
C ALA A 259 -17.97 -5.28 -3.36
N GLY A 260 -17.62 -5.14 -4.64
CA GLY A 260 -17.16 -3.89 -5.23
C GLY A 260 -18.33 -2.92 -5.50
N GLU A 261 -18.05 -1.64 -5.68
CA GLU A 261 -19.07 -0.59 -5.86
C GLU A 261 -20.08 -0.92 -6.97
N HIS A 262 -19.62 -1.47 -8.10
CA HIS A 262 -20.52 -1.87 -9.20
C HIS A 262 -21.49 -2.97 -8.78
N GLY A 263 -21.00 -4.01 -8.09
CA GLY A 263 -21.82 -5.11 -7.58
C GLY A 263 -22.87 -4.63 -6.57
N ILE A 264 -22.47 -3.75 -5.66
CA ILE A 264 -23.36 -3.14 -4.67
C ILE A 264 -24.47 -2.34 -5.37
N ARG A 265 -24.13 -1.48 -6.35
CA ARG A 265 -25.10 -0.70 -7.11
C ARG A 265 -26.09 -1.57 -7.88
N GLN A 266 -25.63 -2.67 -8.48
CA GLN A 266 -26.50 -3.61 -9.16
C GLN A 266 -27.49 -4.26 -8.18
N ARG A 267 -27.03 -4.69 -7.01
CA ARG A 267 -27.89 -5.26 -5.96
C ARG A 267 -28.92 -4.25 -5.44
N ILE A 268 -28.53 -2.98 -5.28
CA ILE A 268 -29.47 -1.91 -4.92
C ILE A 268 -30.53 -1.74 -6.02
N ALA A 269 -30.12 -1.74 -7.29
CA ALA A 269 -31.07 -1.65 -8.41
C ALA A 269 -32.05 -2.82 -8.41
N ASP A 270 -31.60 -4.05 -8.19
CA ASP A 270 -32.42 -5.25 -8.10
C ASP A 270 -33.42 -5.17 -6.92
N MET A 271 -32.98 -4.69 -5.76
CA MET A 271 -33.84 -4.49 -4.58
C MET A 271 -34.96 -3.49 -4.87
N ILE A 272 -34.63 -2.37 -5.51
CA ILE A 272 -35.60 -1.34 -5.88
C ILE A 272 -36.60 -1.89 -6.93
N ALA A 273 -36.13 -2.61 -7.95
CA ALA A 273 -36.97 -3.23 -8.97
C ALA A 273 -37.93 -4.26 -8.36
N ASN A 274 -37.51 -4.98 -7.32
CA ASN A 274 -38.34 -5.94 -6.56
C ASN A 274 -39.18 -5.28 -5.43
N LYS A 275 -39.25 -3.94 -5.42
CA LYS A 275 -40.06 -3.15 -4.47
C LYS A 275 -39.69 -3.40 -2.99
N VAL A 276 -38.46 -3.68 -2.72
CA VAL A 276 -37.96 -3.76 -1.33
C VAL A 276 -38.01 -2.36 -0.71
N THR A 277 -38.59 -2.27 0.49
CA THR A 277 -38.66 -1.01 1.23
C THR A 277 -37.24 -0.63 1.72
N THR A 278 -36.71 0.48 1.22
CA THR A 278 -35.36 1.00 1.54
C THR A 278 -35.25 2.47 1.22
N GLU A 279 -34.33 3.14 1.86
CA GLU A 279 -33.88 4.49 1.51
C GLU A 279 -32.69 4.49 0.54
N LEU A 280 -32.15 3.32 0.17
CA LEU A 280 -31.06 3.16 -0.78
C LEU A 280 -31.45 3.67 -2.17
N ARG A 281 -30.50 4.28 -2.86
CA ARG A 281 -30.63 4.77 -4.24
C ARG A 281 -29.52 4.19 -5.10
N VAL A 282 -29.77 3.91 -6.35
CA VAL A 282 -28.76 3.41 -7.30
C VAL A 282 -27.62 4.43 -7.48
N THR A 283 -27.89 5.71 -7.23
CA THR A 283 -26.90 6.80 -7.30
C THR A 283 -26.08 6.98 -6.02
N ASP A 284 -26.40 6.26 -4.94
CA ASP A 284 -25.67 6.37 -3.69
C ASP A 284 -24.19 5.99 -3.91
N SER A 285 -23.30 6.77 -3.30
CA SER A 285 -21.88 6.43 -3.17
C SER A 285 -21.69 5.32 -2.13
N LEU A 286 -20.48 4.76 -2.04
CA LEU A 286 -20.16 3.83 -0.95
C LEU A 286 -20.32 4.48 0.43
N ASP A 287 -20.00 5.75 0.57
CA ASP A 287 -20.18 6.50 1.82
C ASP A 287 -21.66 6.66 2.18
N ASP A 288 -22.52 6.96 1.18
CA ASP A 288 -23.98 7.01 1.37
C ASP A 288 -24.51 5.63 1.77
N PHE A 289 -24.07 4.55 1.12
CA PHE A 289 -24.43 3.18 1.49
C PHE A 289 -24.08 2.89 2.95
N ILE A 290 -22.86 3.19 3.38
CA ILE A 290 -22.41 3.01 4.77
C ILE A 290 -23.25 3.86 5.73
N ALA A 291 -23.60 5.09 5.34
CA ALA A 291 -24.47 5.95 6.14
C ALA A 291 -25.88 5.34 6.30
N ARG A 292 -26.44 4.71 5.25
CA ARG A 292 -27.73 3.98 5.34
C ARG A 292 -27.63 2.76 6.26
N VAL A 293 -26.54 2.00 6.19
CA VAL A 293 -26.29 0.89 7.12
C VAL A 293 -26.28 1.37 8.58
N ARG A 294 -25.57 2.46 8.86
CA ARG A 294 -25.50 3.10 10.20
C ARG A 294 -26.84 3.69 10.61
N GLY A 295 -27.60 4.25 9.66
CA GLY A 295 -28.96 4.78 9.82
C GLY A 295 -30.02 3.70 10.05
N ARG A 296 -29.63 2.42 10.11
CA ARG A 296 -30.48 1.26 10.35
C ARG A 296 -31.52 0.97 9.24
N ASP A 297 -31.25 1.37 7.99
CA ASP A 297 -32.01 0.85 6.86
C ASP A 297 -31.80 -0.66 6.80
N ARG A 298 -32.92 -1.40 6.97
CA ARG A 298 -32.87 -2.87 7.07
C ARG A 298 -32.32 -3.54 5.81
N ALA A 299 -32.68 -3.02 4.64
CA ALA A 299 -32.20 -3.56 3.37
C ALA A 299 -30.70 -3.30 3.18
N ALA A 300 -30.24 -2.09 3.57
CA ALA A 300 -28.81 -1.77 3.57
C ALA A 300 -28.02 -2.68 4.52
N GLN A 301 -28.54 -2.94 5.73
CA GLN A 301 -27.90 -3.83 6.68
C GLN A 301 -27.81 -5.28 6.19
N LEU A 302 -28.88 -5.80 5.56
CA LEU A 302 -28.86 -7.14 4.96
C LEU A 302 -27.84 -7.24 3.83
N LEU A 303 -27.81 -6.26 2.93
CA LEU A 303 -26.83 -6.21 1.85
C LEU A 303 -25.39 -6.11 2.39
N ALA A 304 -25.16 -5.28 3.42
CA ALA A 304 -23.86 -5.18 4.07
C ALA A 304 -23.42 -6.50 4.73
N SER A 305 -24.35 -7.26 5.32
CA SER A 305 -24.05 -8.60 5.86
C SER A 305 -23.58 -9.56 4.77
N GLU A 306 -24.32 -9.63 3.64
CA GLU A 306 -23.93 -10.45 2.48
C GLU A 306 -22.54 -10.08 1.94
N ILE A 307 -22.22 -8.77 1.90
CA ILE A 307 -20.91 -8.25 1.47
C ILE A 307 -19.82 -8.67 2.46
N CYS A 308 -20.05 -8.49 3.76
CA CYS A 308 -19.08 -8.88 4.79
C CYS A 308 -18.82 -10.40 4.77
N GLU A 309 -19.83 -11.22 4.54
CA GLU A 309 -19.68 -12.68 4.41
C GLU A 309 -18.85 -13.07 3.18
N ALA A 310 -19.08 -12.42 2.03
CA ALA A 310 -18.26 -12.64 0.84
C ALA A 310 -16.79 -12.24 1.05
N ILE A 311 -16.55 -11.10 1.70
CA ILE A 311 -15.21 -10.67 2.06
C ILE A 311 -14.56 -11.66 3.04
N ALA A 312 -15.27 -12.10 4.07
CA ALA A 312 -14.78 -13.06 5.05
C ALA A 312 -14.40 -14.40 4.41
N SER A 313 -15.18 -14.88 3.43
CA SER A 313 -14.85 -16.08 2.66
C SER A 313 -13.52 -15.93 1.90
N ALA A 314 -13.28 -14.77 1.28
CA ALA A 314 -12.00 -14.49 0.62
C ALA A 314 -10.84 -14.41 1.61
N VAL A 315 -11.05 -13.79 2.79
CA VAL A 315 -10.04 -13.73 3.86
C VAL A 315 -9.68 -15.12 4.35
N THR A 316 -10.66 -16.03 4.48
CA THR A 316 -10.42 -17.43 4.86
C THR A 316 -9.46 -18.12 3.88
N VAL A 317 -9.63 -17.90 2.58
CA VAL A 317 -8.72 -18.44 1.56
C VAL A 317 -7.30 -17.86 1.73
N VAL A 318 -7.18 -16.54 1.91
CA VAL A 318 -5.89 -15.87 2.12
C VAL A 318 -5.19 -16.39 3.37
N VAL A 319 -5.90 -16.50 4.50
CA VAL A 319 -5.34 -16.99 5.77
C VAL A 319 -4.90 -18.44 5.63
N THR A 320 -5.69 -19.28 4.97
CA THR A 320 -5.36 -20.69 4.75
C THR A 320 -4.12 -20.88 3.88
N LEU A 321 -3.93 -20.05 2.84
CA LEU A 321 -2.84 -20.20 1.87
C LEU A 321 -1.55 -19.49 2.30
N LEU A 322 -1.66 -18.31 2.90
CA LEU A 322 -0.51 -17.43 3.17
C LEU A 322 -0.18 -17.29 4.65
N ASN A 323 -1.08 -17.66 5.55
CA ASN A 323 -0.94 -17.55 7.00
C ASN A 323 -0.31 -16.21 7.43
N PRO A 324 -0.95 -15.06 7.14
CA PRO A 324 -0.42 -13.74 7.47
C PRO A 324 -0.41 -13.49 8.99
N GLY A 325 0.54 -12.68 9.46
CA GLY A 325 0.51 -12.17 10.85
C GLY A 325 -0.57 -11.11 11.08
N ALA A 326 -0.99 -10.42 10.01
CA ALA A 326 -2.09 -9.45 10.05
C ALA A 326 -2.87 -9.43 8.73
N VAL A 327 -4.19 -9.23 8.82
CA VAL A 327 -5.06 -8.80 7.71
C VAL A 327 -5.55 -7.40 8.00
N VAL A 328 -5.25 -6.47 7.11
CA VAL A 328 -5.59 -5.04 7.23
C VAL A 328 -6.57 -4.68 6.13
N PHE A 329 -7.72 -4.11 6.52
CA PHE A 329 -8.73 -3.62 5.60
C PHE A 329 -8.58 -2.13 5.39
N SER A 330 -8.57 -1.68 4.14
CA SER A 330 -8.55 -0.27 3.73
C SER A 330 -9.66 0.02 2.73
N GLY A 331 -9.75 1.26 2.27
CA GLY A 331 -10.79 1.70 1.35
C GLY A 331 -12.13 2.02 2.06
N ARG A 332 -13.06 2.63 1.30
CA ARG A 332 -14.30 3.18 1.87
C ARG A 332 -15.17 2.13 2.58
N LEU A 333 -15.30 0.92 2.03
CA LEU A 333 -16.12 -0.13 2.66
C LEU A 333 -15.55 -0.62 4.01
N SER A 334 -14.28 -0.38 4.31
CA SER A 334 -13.75 -0.62 5.65
C SER A 334 -14.49 0.19 6.73
N GLY A 335 -15.18 1.26 6.32
CA GLY A 335 -16.10 2.05 7.14
C GLY A 335 -17.31 1.28 7.70
N LEU A 336 -17.58 0.05 7.25
CA LEU A 336 -18.52 -0.87 7.92
C LEU A 336 -18.05 -1.27 9.33
N GLY A 337 -16.76 -1.06 9.65
CA GLY A 337 -16.23 -1.12 11.01
C GLY A 337 -16.36 -2.50 11.64
N ASN A 338 -16.93 -2.54 12.84
CA ASN A 338 -17.08 -3.80 13.58
C ASN A 338 -17.94 -4.83 12.85
N MET A 339 -18.92 -4.42 12.05
CA MET A 339 -19.71 -5.36 11.26
C MET A 339 -18.83 -6.22 10.34
N LEU A 340 -17.86 -5.60 9.69
CA LEU A 340 -16.88 -6.31 8.85
C LEU A 340 -15.95 -7.18 9.71
N LEU A 341 -15.32 -6.59 10.74
CA LEU A 341 -14.32 -7.29 11.55
C LEU A 341 -14.91 -8.49 12.31
N ASP A 342 -16.11 -8.34 12.89
CA ASP A 342 -16.73 -9.41 13.66
C ASP A 342 -17.22 -10.54 12.74
N THR A 343 -17.71 -10.21 11.52
CA THR A 343 -18.04 -11.22 10.51
C THR A 343 -16.80 -11.99 10.07
N VAL A 344 -15.71 -11.29 9.75
CA VAL A 344 -14.44 -11.92 9.37
C VAL A 344 -13.93 -12.84 10.48
N ARG A 345 -13.89 -12.37 11.74
CA ARG A 345 -13.43 -13.17 12.87
C ARG A 345 -14.28 -14.42 13.10
N ARG A 346 -15.60 -14.28 12.98
CA ARG A 346 -16.52 -15.41 13.11
C ARG A 346 -16.25 -16.46 12.02
N GLU A 347 -16.16 -16.03 10.76
CA GLU A 347 -15.91 -16.94 9.63
C GLU A 347 -14.54 -17.62 9.72
N LEU A 348 -13.50 -16.91 10.14
CA LEU A 348 -12.17 -17.47 10.38
C LEU A 348 -12.19 -18.55 11.48
N ASN A 349 -12.90 -18.31 12.59
CA ASN A 349 -13.02 -19.28 13.67
C ASN A 349 -13.75 -20.57 13.26
N VAL A 350 -14.68 -20.47 12.30
CA VAL A 350 -15.47 -21.63 11.81
C VAL A 350 -14.74 -22.38 10.70
N ASN A 351 -14.08 -21.66 9.79
CA ASN A 351 -13.66 -22.22 8.50
C ASN A 351 -12.14 -22.30 8.32
N CYS A 352 -11.33 -21.72 9.20
CA CYS A 352 -9.88 -21.85 9.11
C CYS A 352 -9.35 -23.07 9.86
N PHE A 353 -8.22 -23.58 9.37
CA PHE A 353 -7.49 -24.64 10.02
C PHE A 353 -7.03 -24.23 11.42
N TYR A 354 -7.14 -25.17 12.37
CA TYR A 354 -6.70 -24.97 13.76
C TYR A 354 -5.24 -24.44 13.81
N GLY A 355 -5.02 -23.41 14.60
CA GLY A 355 -3.71 -22.76 14.76
C GLY A 355 -3.38 -21.68 13.72
N ALA A 356 -4.04 -21.66 12.56
CA ALA A 356 -3.77 -20.63 11.53
C ALA A 356 -4.16 -19.22 11.96
N ILE A 357 -5.06 -19.08 12.92
CA ILE A 357 -5.59 -17.80 13.39
C ILE A 357 -5.11 -17.41 14.80
N GLU A 358 -4.32 -18.24 15.47
CA GLU A 358 -3.92 -18.06 16.88
C GLU A 358 -3.22 -16.71 17.12
N HIS A 359 -2.40 -16.26 16.18
CA HIS A 359 -1.66 -15.00 16.24
C HIS A 359 -2.11 -13.96 15.21
N LEU A 360 -3.17 -14.29 14.45
CA LEU A 360 -3.67 -13.43 13.38
C LEU A 360 -4.35 -12.18 13.96
N ARG A 361 -3.92 -11.02 13.51
CA ARG A 361 -4.60 -9.74 13.77
C ARG A 361 -5.47 -9.37 12.58
N THR A 362 -6.71 -8.97 12.87
CA THR A 362 -7.63 -8.40 11.86
C THR A 362 -7.99 -6.99 12.26
N GLU A 363 -7.68 -6.01 11.43
CA GLU A 363 -7.79 -4.60 11.78
C GLU A 363 -8.15 -3.74 10.57
N ILE A 364 -8.69 -2.54 10.82
CA ILE A 364 -8.91 -1.53 9.80
C ILE A 364 -7.68 -0.63 9.77
N SER A 365 -7.26 -0.25 8.56
CA SER A 365 -6.17 0.70 8.33
C SER A 365 -6.40 2.00 9.10
N GLN A 366 -5.34 2.50 9.71
CA GLN A 366 -5.30 3.82 10.34
C GLN A 366 -4.60 4.85 9.47
N LEU A 367 -4.09 4.43 8.30
CA LEU A 367 -3.47 5.35 7.34
C LEU A 367 -4.56 6.10 6.56
N ASP A 368 -4.23 7.30 6.18
CA ASP A 368 -5.11 8.18 5.41
C ASP A 368 -5.09 7.87 3.89
N GLU A 369 -5.72 8.73 3.12
CA GLU A 369 -5.82 8.64 1.67
C GLU A 369 -4.47 8.75 0.93
N LEU A 370 -3.40 9.20 1.62
CA LEU A 370 -2.06 9.34 1.05
C LEU A 370 -1.21 8.05 1.13
N ALA A 371 -1.74 7.00 1.74
CA ALA A 371 -0.97 5.78 2.03
C ALA A 371 -0.36 5.13 0.78
N ALA A 372 -1.07 5.09 -0.36
CA ALA A 372 -0.49 4.50 -1.56
C ALA A 372 0.61 5.38 -2.16
N ALA A 373 0.46 6.71 -2.15
CA ALA A 373 1.53 7.63 -2.52
C ALA A 373 2.75 7.48 -1.59
N ALA A 374 2.51 7.35 -0.26
CA ALA A 374 3.57 7.12 0.71
C ALA A 374 4.32 5.81 0.42
N GLY A 375 3.59 4.73 0.18
CA GLY A 375 4.20 3.46 -0.18
C GLY A 375 5.02 3.52 -1.46
N ALA A 376 4.55 4.24 -2.48
CA ALA A 376 5.29 4.44 -3.72
C ALA A 376 6.63 5.17 -3.48
N ALA A 377 6.64 6.23 -2.66
CA ALA A 377 7.88 6.91 -2.25
C ALA A 377 8.82 5.99 -1.47
N LEU A 378 8.29 5.25 -0.49
CA LEU A 378 9.05 4.32 0.34
C LEU A 378 9.67 3.17 -0.49
N MET A 379 8.93 2.60 -1.44
CA MET A 379 9.44 1.58 -2.36
C MET A 379 10.57 2.13 -3.24
N THR A 380 10.43 3.35 -3.75
CA THR A 380 11.47 4.02 -4.53
C THR A 380 12.72 4.24 -3.70
N ARG A 381 12.58 4.71 -2.45
CA ARG A 381 13.67 4.83 -1.50
C ARG A 381 14.40 3.50 -1.25
N CYS A 382 13.64 2.41 -1.05
CA CYS A 382 14.23 1.09 -0.86
C CYS A 382 15.06 0.64 -2.06
N ARG A 383 14.60 0.91 -3.28
CA ARG A 383 15.33 0.58 -4.52
C ARG A 383 16.60 1.40 -4.67
N GLU A 384 16.57 2.67 -4.27
CA GLU A 384 17.75 3.55 -4.30
C GLU A 384 18.81 3.12 -3.28
N LEU A 385 18.38 2.78 -2.06
CA LEU A 385 19.28 2.35 -0.98
C LEU A 385 19.84 0.94 -1.18
N LEU A 386 19.13 0.08 -1.89
CA LEU A 386 19.48 -1.33 -2.13
C LEU A 386 19.38 -1.67 -3.63
N PRO A 387 20.26 -1.07 -4.46
CA PRO A 387 20.21 -1.29 -5.89
C PRO A 387 20.42 -2.78 -6.22
N GLY A 388 19.58 -3.29 -7.14
CA GLY A 388 19.61 -4.70 -7.55
C GLY A 388 18.99 -5.68 -6.57
N LYS A 389 18.47 -5.25 -5.41
CA LYS A 389 17.71 -6.12 -4.51
C LYS A 389 16.22 -6.05 -4.86
N PRO A 390 15.55 -7.19 -5.06
CA PRO A 390 14.13 -7.21 -5.37
C PRO A 390 13.29 -6.81 -4.14
N LEU A 391 12.25 -6.00 -4.37
CA LEU A 391 11.21 -5.68 -3.39
C LEU A 391 10.11 -6.75 -3.32
N TRP A 392 10.26 -7.85 -4.04
CA TRP A 392 9.30 -8.94 -4.15
C TRP A 392 9.96 -10.32 -4.06
N PHE A 393 9.15 -11.34 -3.85
CA PHE A 393 9.50 -12.75 -3.84
C PHE A 393 8.46 -13.57 -4.63
#